data_2254798135facd4093fe610a20678d35
#
_entry.id   2254798135facd4093fe610a20678d35
#
_cell.length_a   1.000
_cell.length_b   1.000
_cell.length_c   1.000
_cell.angle_alpha   90.00
_cell.angle_beta   90.00
_cell.angle_gamma   90.00
#
_symmetry.space_group_name_H-M   'P 1'
#
loop_
_entity.id
_entity.type
_entity.pdbx_description
1 polymer ?
#
loop_
_entity_poly.entity_id
_entity_poly.type
_entity_poly.pdbx_seq_one_letter_code
_entity_poly.pdbx_strand_id
1 'polypeptide(L)'
;MCIRDSFGNVLGSNGSVIPLFKEQLENGGPLTVTHPDITRYFMTIPEAAQLVVQAGGLAKGGEIFVLNMGEPVKILSLAEKLIKLSGFEPYVDIDIQFTGLRPGEKLYEELVLQSEKDDIHKTQNDKIYVTSPGDIDDEKLISHIEKIRSMKPGDSREFLMELVPTYTPDREA
;
A
#
# COMPACT_ATOMS: atom_id res chain seq x y z
N MET A 1 25.05 4.42 3.70
CA MET A 1 24.34 3.32 2.99
C MET A 1 22.88 3.71 2.93
N CYS A 2 22.29 3.78 1.75
CA CYS A 2 20.87 4.10 1.57
C CYS A 2 20.19 2.86 1.00
N ILE A 3 19.11 2.41 1.62
CA ILE A 3 18.25 1.32 1.16
C ILE A 3 16.81 1.76 1.26
N ARG A 4 15.93 1.09 0.53
CA ARG A 4 14.48 1.28 0.64
C ARG A 4 13.81 -0.08 0.80
N ASP A 5 12.90 -0.16 1.77
CA ASP A 5 12.01 -1.31 1.95
C ASP A 5 10.61 -0.95 1.45
N SER A 6 10.00 -1.88 0.69
CA SER A 6 8.64 -1.75 0.19
C SER A 6 7.81 -2.93 0.68
N PHE A 7 6.70 -2.64 1.35
CA PHE A 7 5.75 -3.62 1.84
C PHE A 7 4.33 -3.01 1.92
N GLY A 8 3.32 -3.87 2.02
CA GLY A 8 1.92 -3.46 2.09
C GLY A 8 1.47 -3.02 3.49
N ASN A 9 0.21 -3.26 3.82
CA ASN A 9 -0.37 -2.77 5.07
C ASN A 9 0.11 -3.58 6.27
N VAL A 10 0.22 -2.90 7.41
CA VAL A 10 0.59 -3.53 8.69
C VAL A 10 -0.62 -3.57 9.61
N LEU A 11 -0.96 -4.78 10.07
CA LEU A 11 -2.12 -5.01 10.93
C LEU A 11 -2.03 -4.24 12.24
N GLY A 12 -3.09 -3.49 12.56
CA GLY A 12 -3.19 -2.76 13.82
C GLY A 12 -2.32 -1.50 13.88
N SER A 13 -1.71 -1.07 12.78
CA SER A 13 -1.02 0.22 12.71
C SER A 13 -2.00 1.38 12.89
N ASN A 14 -1.50 2.52 13.39
CA ASN A 14 -2.34 3.69 13.62
C ASN A 14 -2.98 4.18 12.31
N GLY A 15 -4.29 4.47 12.33
CA GLY A 15 -5.04 4.88 11.14
C GLY A 15 -5.34 3.75 10.14
N SER A 16 -5.03 2.49 10.47
CA SER A 16 -5.35 1.34 9.61
C SER A 16 -6.80 0.87 9.79
N VAL A 17 -7.23 -0.04 8.90
CA VAL A 17 -8.63 -0.52 8.85
C VAL A 17 -9.10 -1.23 10.12
N ILE A 18 -8.23 -1.94 10.84
CA ILE A 18 -8.62 -2.67 12.07
C ILE A 18 -8.98 -1.72 13.21
N PRO A 19 -8.17 -0.70 13.57
CA PRO A 19 -8.59 0.31 14.53
C PRO A 19 -9.89 1.00 14.14
N LEU A 20 -10.07 1.36 12.88
CA LEU A 20 -11.32 1.96 12.40
C LEU A 20 -12.52 1.03 12.62
N PHE A 21 -12.42 -0.24 12.25
CA PHE A 21 -13.49 -1.21 12.45
C PHE A 21 -13.82 -1.43 13.93
N LYS A 22 -12.80 -1.46 14.80
CA LYS A 22 -13.01 -1.55 16.25
C LYS A 22 -13.78 -0.35 16.79
N GLU A 23 -13.40 0.86 16.42
CA GLU A 23 -14.11 2.08 16.80
C GLU A 23 -15.57 2.06 16.30
N GLN A 24 -15.80 1.63 15.06
CA GLN A 24 -17.16 1.50 14.52
C GLN A 24 -17.99 0.44 15.28
N LEU A 25 -17.39 -0.69 15.65
CA LEU A 25 -18.03 -1.72 16.46
C LEU A 25 -18.41 -1.22 17.87
N GLU A 26 -17.51 -0.52 18.53
CA GLU A 26 -17.74 0.08 19.86
C GLU A 26 -18.90 1.08 19.83
N ASN A 27 -19.11 1.75 18.68
CA ASN A 27 -20.21 2.68 18.47
C ASN A 27 -21.51 2.00 17.95
N GLY A 28 -21.55 0.66 17.87
CA GLY A 28 -22.73 -0.08 17.41
C GLY A 28 -22.84 -0.24 15.88
N GLY A 29 -21.79 0.04 15.14
CA GLY A 29 -21.75 -0.04 13.68
C GLY A 29 -22.41 1.14 12.95
N PRO A 30 -22.61 1.06 11.64
CA PRO A 30 -22.16 -0.02 10.77
C PRO A 30 -20.65 0.02 10.52
N LEU A 31 -20.05 -1.12 10.08
CA LEU A 31 -18.71 -1.11 9.53
C LEU A 31 -18.74 -0.60 8.10
N THR A 32 -17.75 0.24 7.73
CA THR A 32 -17.69 0.84 6.41
C THR A 32 -16.56 0.20 5.58
N VAL A 33 -16.91 -0.32 4.41
CA VAL A 33 -15.98 -0.92 3.44
C VAL A 33 -16.13 -0.17 2.11
N THR A 34 -15.04 0.19 1.47
CA THR A 34 -15.09 1.01 0.25
C THR A 34 -15.61 0.22 -0.96
N HIS A 35 -15.32 -1.08 -1.07
CA HIS A 35 -15.83 -1.93 -2.15
C HIS A 35 -15.87 -3.40 -1.71
N PRO A 36 -16.86 -4.22 -2.11
CA PRO A 36 -16.96 -5.62 -1.70
C PRO A 36 -15.78 -6.50 -2.14
N ASP A 37 -15.14 -6.16 -3.25
CA ASP A 37 -14.01 -6.92 -3.80
C ASP A 37 -12.65 -6.33 -3.50
N ILE A 38 -12.59 -5.25 -2.69
CA ILE A 38 -11.31 -4.64 -2.36
C ILE A 38 -10.42 -5.59 -1.56
N THR A 39 -9.18 -5.73 -2.01
CA THR A 39 -8.18 -6.55 -1.34
C THR A 39 -6.98 -5.72 -0.93
N ARG A 40 -6.34 -6.12 0.17
CA ARG A 40 -5.08 -5.55 0.64
C ARG A 40 -4.18 -6.66 1.16
N TYR A 41 -2.88 -6.43 1.07
CA TYR A 41 -1.89 -7.29 1.70
C TYR A 41 -1.69 -6.84 3.15
N PHE A 42 -1.53 -7.81 4.04
CA PHE A 42 -1.31 -7.54 5.45
C PHE A 42 -0.13 -8.32 6.02
N MET A 43 0.55 -7.66 6.93
CA MET A 43 1.66 -8.22 7.70
C MET A 43 1.50 -7.78 9.16
N THR A 44 1.96 -8.56 10.10
CA THR A 44 1.99 -8.14 11.51
C THR A 44 3.13 -7.17 11.78
N ILE A 45 3.00 -6.32 12.79
CA ILE A 45 4.06 -5.37 13.19
C ILE A 45 5.39 -6.11 13.50
N PRO A 46 5.40 -7.19 14.31
CA PRO A 46 6.64 -7.92 14.57
C PRO A 46 7.28 -8.52 13.32
N GLU A 47 6.46 -9.06 12.40
CA GLU A 47 6.95 -9.61 11.14
C GLU A 47 7.58 -8.53 10.26
N ALA A 48 6.92 -7.40 10.08
CA ALA A 48 7.44 -6.26 9.33
C ALA A 48 8.77 -5.78 9.92
N ALA A 49 8.82 -5.57 11.23
CA ALA A 49 10.03 -5.10 11.91
C ALA A 49 11.20 -6.08 11.74
N GLN A 50 10.97 -7.38 11.90
CA GLN A 50 12.00 -8.40 11.73
C GLN A 50 12.52 -8.44 10.28
N LEU A 51 11.64 -8.38 9.28
CA LEU A 51 12.03 -8.43 7.88
C LEU A 51 12.81 -7.18 7.45
N VAL A 52 12.42 -6.00 7.95
CA VAL A 52 13.17 -4.75 7.69
C VAL A 52 14.58 -4.81 8.30
N VAL A 53 14.72 -5.32 9.53
CA VAL A 53 16.05 -5.50 10.15
C VAL A 53 16.88 -6.50 9.36
N GLN A 54 16.28 -7.62 8.90
CA GLN A 54 16.97 -8.61 8.09
C GLN A 54 17.37 -8.05 6.71
N ALA A 55 16.50 -7.28 6.04
CA ALA A 55 16.82 -6.60 4.79
C ALA A 55 18.02 -5.66 4.97
N GLY A 56 18.04 -4.89 6.08
CA GLY A 56 19.18 -4.06 6.43
C GLY A 56 20.49 -4.83 6.61
N GLY A 57 20.41 -6.05 7.14
CA GLY A 57 21.57 -6.96 7.29
C GLY A 57 22.05 -7.56 5.96
N LEU A 58 21.17 -7.70 4.96
CA LEU A 58 21.50 -8.19 3.62
C LEU A 58 22.03 -7.08 2.70
N ALA A 59 21.79 -5.85 3.05
CA ALA A 59 22.04 -4.69 2.20
C ALA A 59 23.53 -4.40 1.99
N LYS A 60 23.87 -4.06 0.76
CA LYS A 60 25.19 -3.60 0.35
C LYS A 60 25.24 -2.10 0.04
N GLY A 61 24.11 -1.52 -0.37
CA GLY A 61 23.88 -0.09 -0.61
C GLY A 61 23.17 0.16 -1.94
N GLY A 62 22.08 0.94 -1.90
CA GLY A 62 21.31 1.33 -3.07
C GLY A 62 20.19 0.37 -3.47
N GLU A 63 20.06 -0.78 -2.82
CA GLU A 63 19.04 -1.77 -3.17
C GLU A 63 17.64 -1.32 -2.70
N ILE A 64 16.64 -1.87 -3.38
CA ILE A 64 15.24 -1.82 -2.99
C ILE A 64 14.83 -3.23 -2.57
N PHE A 65 14.42 -3.38 -1.31
CA PHE A 65 13.88 -4.64 -0.80
C PHE A 65 12.36 -4.63 -0.87
N VAL A 66 11.78 -5.71 -1.36
CA VAL A 66 10.34 -5.93 -1.43
C VAL A 66 10.00 -7.11 -0.55
N LEU A 67 9.16 -6.87 0.46
CA LEU A 67 8.76 -7.92 1.38
C LEU A 67 7.59 -8.73 0.79
N ASN A 68 7.70 -10.05 0.87
CA ASN A 68 6.63 -10.95 0.49
C ASN A 68 5.48 -10.84 1.49
N MET A 69 4.36 -10.34 1.02
CA MET A 69 3.16 -10.12 1.83
C MET A 69 2.20 -11.33 1.88
N GLY A 70 2.57 -12.45 1.23
CA GLY A 70 1.67 -13.60 1.11
C GLY A 70 0.46 -13.32 0.23
N GLU A 71 -0.69 -13.87 0.59
CA GLU A 71 -1.93 -13.74 -0.18
C GLU A 71 -2.70 -12.47 0.21
N PRO A 72 -3.35 -11.82 -0.78
CA PRO A 72 -4.19 -10.66 -0.51
C PRO A 72 -5.46 -11.05 0.24
N VAL A 73 -5.87 -10.23 1.19
CA VAL A 73 -7.05 -10.44 2.03
C VAL A 73 -8.17 -9.49 1.59
N LYS A 74 -9.39 -10.03 1.38
CA LYS A 74 -10.60 -9.21 1.17
C LYS A 74 -10.92 -8.44 2.44
N ILE A 75 -11.08 -7.12 2.32
CA ILE A 75 -11.43 -6.25 3.46
C ILE A 75 -12.82 -6.59 4.00
N LEU A 76 -13.76 -6.96 3.13
CA LEU A 76 -15.07 -7.46 3.54
C LEU A 76 -14.98 -8.67 4.46
N SER A 77 -14.17 -9.68 4.09
CA SER A 77 -13.97 -10.86 4.93
C SER A 77 -13.30 -10.55 6.27
N LEU A 78 -12.43 -9.53 6.29
CA LEU A 78 -11.83 -9.02 7.54
C LEU A 78 -12.89 -8.38 8.45
N ALA A 79 -13.78 -7.56 7.88
CA ALA A 79 -14.90 -6.94 8.60
C ALA A 79 -15.83 -8.00 9.22
N GLU A 80 -16.29 -8.96 8.41
CA GLU A 80 -17.16 -10.05 8.88
C GLU A 80 -16.52 -10.87 10.00
N LYS A 81 -15.23 -11.22 9.86
CA LYS A 81 -14.49 -11.93 10.91
C LYS A 81 -14.37 -11.12 12.19
N LEU A 82 -14.13 -9.82 12.08
CA LEU A 82 -14.00 -8.96 13.25
C LEU A 82 -15.33 -8.83 14.01
N ILE A 83 -16.45 -8.69 13.30
CA ILE A 83 -17.80 -8.69 13.89
C ILE A 83 -18.02 -9.99 14.66
N LYS A 84 -17.76 -11.15 14.05
CA LYS A 84 -17.92 -12.46 14.70
C LYS A 84 -17.01 -12.62 15.93
N LEU A 85 -15.77 -12.20 15.84
CA LEU A 85 -14.82 -12.25 16.97
C LEU A 85 -15.25 -11.33 18.12
N SER A 86 -16.04 -10.30 17.84
CA SER A 86 -16.62 -9.41 18.85
C SER A 86 -17.93 -9.92 19.46
N GLY A 87 -18.39 -11.12 19.04
CA GLY A 87 -19.59 -11.78 19.58
C GLY A 87 -20.89 -11.38 18.89
N PHE A 88 -20.81 -10.70 17.74
CA PHE A 88 -21.96 -10.26 16.95
C PHE A 88 -22.11 -11.07 15.64
N GLU A 89 -23.31 -11.08 15.09
CA GLU A 89 -23.57 -11.70 13.77
C GLU A 89 -23.59 -10.61 12.68
N PRO A 90 -22.75 -10.74 11.62
CA PRO A 90 -22.73 -9.81 10.49
C PRO A 90 -24.12 -9.71 9.81
N TYR A 91 -24.49 -8.50 9.42
CA TYR A 91 -25.76 -8.17 8.76
C TYR A 91 -27.03 -8.42 9.61
N VAL A 92 -26.91 -8.93 10.84
CA VAL A 92 -28.00 -9.13 11.80
C VAL A 92 -27.85 -8.14 12.95
N ASP A 93 -26.74 -8.22 13.68
CA ASP A 93 -26.48 -7.33 14.81
C ASP A 93 -25.71 -6.07 14.37
N ILE A 94 -24.75 -6.26 13.46
CA ILE A 94 -23.89 -5.20 12.91
C ILE A 94 -23.93 -5.25 11.39
N ASP A 95 -24.35 -4.16 10.77
CA ASP A 95 -24.38 -4.01 9.31
C ASP A 95 -23.02 -3.64 8.73
N ILE A 96 -22.81 -3.92 7.42
CA ILE A 96 -21.63 -3.52 6.65
C ILE A 96 -22.11 -2.67 5.48
N GLN A 97 -21.65 -1.42 5.44
CA GLN A 97 -22.01 -0.47 4.40
C GLN A 97 -20.88 -0.25 3.40
N PHE A 98 -21.22 -0.20 2.11
CA PHE A 98 -20.28 0.10 1.05
C PHE A 98 -20.32 1.59 0.72
N THR A 99 -19.16 2.26 0.86
CA THR A 99 -19.05 3.72 0.69
C THR A 99 -18.63 4.15 -0.71
N GLY A 100 -18.23 3.21 -1.56
CA GLY A 100 -17.56 3.48 -2.85
C GLY A 100 -16.04 3.69 -2.69
N LEU A 101 -15.31 3.42 -3.76
CA LEU A 101 -13.87 3.68 -3.81
C LEU A 101 -13.61 5.19 -3.74
N ARG A 102 -12.57 5.58 -3.02
CA ARG A 102 -12.10 6.97 -2.99
C ARG A 102 -11.39 7.30 -4.29
N PRO A 103 -11.34 8.58 -4.71
CA PRO A 103 -10.52 8.98 -5.85
C PRO A 103 -9.07 8.49 -5.70
N GLY A 104 -8.56 7.78 -6.70
CA GLY A 104 -7.21 7.19 -6.69
C GLY A 104 -7.05 5.92 -5.84
N GLU A 105 -8.10 5.40 -5.19
CA GLU A 105 -8.02 4.15 -4.46
C GLU A 105 -8.03 2.95 -5.41
N LYS A 106 -6.98 2.12 -5.36
CA LYS A 106 -6.90 0.89 -6.15
C LYS A 106 -7.76 -0.22 -5.54
N LEU A 107 -8.52 -0.93 -6.38
CA LEU A 107 -9.28 -2.12 -5.97
C LEU A 107 -8.33 -3.25 -5.55
N TYR A 108 -7.24 -3.43 -6.28
CA TYR A 108 -6.18 -4.40 -6.03
C TYR A 108 -4.84 -3.69 -5.90
N GLU A 109 -4.08 -4.02 -4.86
CA GLU A 109 -2.74 -3.49 -4.65
C GLU A 109 -1.71 -4.27 -5.46
N GLU A 110 -0.74 -3.55 -6.00
CA GLU A 110 0.44 -4.11 -6.66
C GLU A 110 1.66 -3.86 -5.76
N LEU A 111 2.31 -4.93 -5.32
CA LEU A 111 3.53 -4.82 -4.51
C LEU A 111 4.72 -4.39 -5.37
N VAL A 112 4.66 -4.69 -6.66
CA VAL A 112 5.72 -4.44 -7.63
C VAL A 112 5.08 -4.05 -8.96
N LEU A 113 5.61 -3.04 -9.60
CA LEU A 113 5.17 -2.66 -10.95
C LEU A 113 5.52 -3.76 -11.96
N GLN A 114 4.71 -3.89 -13.03
CA GLN A 114 4.96 -4.88 -14.08
C GLN A 114 6.37 -4.72 -14.70
N SER A 115 6.82 -3.47 -14.86
CA SER A 115 8.16 -3.13 -15.37
C SER A 115 9.32 -3.53 -14.46
N GLU A 116 9.05 -3.76 -13.18
CA GLU A 116 10.08 -4.12 -12.18
C GLU A 116 10.15 -5.63 -11.92
N LYS A 117 9.19 -6.41 -12.45
CA LYS A 117 9.09 -7.85 -12.17
C LYS A 117 10.29 -8.65 -12.71
N ASP A 118 10.86 -8.22 -13.81
CA ASP A 118 11.98 -8.94 -14.45
C ASP A 118 13.30 -8.75 -13.69
N ASP A 119 13.42 -7.68 -12.88
CA ASP A 119 14.62 -7.34 -12.12
C ASP A 119 14.57 -7.79 -10.64
N ILE A 120 13.51 -8.52 -10.26
CA ILE A 120 13.36 -9.00 -8.89
C ILE A 120 14.10 -10.30 -8.68
N HIS A 121 14.97 -10.30 -7.70
CA HIS A 121 15.74 -11.47 -7.29
C HIS A 121 15.38 -11.93 -5.87
N LYS A 122 15.40 -13.25 -5.64
CA LYS A 122 15.26 -13.81 -4.30
C LYS A 122 16.53 -13.55 -3.50
N THR A 123 16.37 -13.23 -2.22
CA THR A 123 17.50 -13.23 -1.28
C THR A 123 17.66 -14.61 -0.61
N GLN A 124 18.52 -14.70 0.38
CA GLN A 124 18.64 -15.90 1.24
C GLN A 124 17.39 -16.12 2.11
N ASN A 125 16.55 -15.10 2.27
CA ASN A 125 15.28 -15.20 2.98
C ASN A 125 14.14 -15.21 1.96
N ASP A 126 13.33 -16.27 1.96
CA ASP A 126 12.20 -16.47 1.02
C ASP A 126 11.12 -15.37 1.11
N LYS A 127 11.11 -14.60 2.19
CA LYS A 127 10.20 -13.47 2.39
C LYS A 127 10.76 -12.12 1.96
N ILE A 128 12.00 -12.06 1.50
CA ILE A 128 12.67 -10.83 1.10
C ILE A 128 13.16 -10.96 -0.34
N TYR A 129 12.62 -10.13 -1.20
CA TYR A 129 13.11 -9.95 -2.56
C TYR A 129 13.94 -8.68 -2.64
N VAL A 130 14.83 -8.61 -3.62
CA VAL A 130 15.66 -7.44 -3.88
C VAL A 130 15.55 -7.07 -5.35
N THR A 131 15.46 -5.77 -5.61
CA THR A 131 15.58 -5.19 -6.95
C THR A 131 16.55 -4.01 -6.91
N SER A 132 17.09 -3.67 -8.07
CA SER A 132 17.91 -2.47 -8.22
C SER A 132 17.03 -1.29 -8.62
N PRO A 133 17.32 -0.07 -8.14
CA PRO A 133 16.72 1.12 -8.71
C PRO A 133 17.10 1.19 -10.20
N GLY A 134 16.14 1.53 -11.06
CA GLY A 134 16.44 1.82 -12.46
C GLY A 134 17.45 2.96 -12.60
N ASP A 135 18.03 3.10 -13.79
CA ASP A 135 18.92 4.21 -14.09
C ASP A 135 18.19 5.54 -13.89
N ILE A 136 18.70 6.35 -12.98
CA ILE A 136 18.18 7.68 -12.69
C ILE A 136 19.06 8.69 -13.41
N ASP A 137 18.43 9.48 -14.27
CA ASP A 137 19.07 10.67 -14.86
C ASP A 137 19.03 11.80 -13.83
N ASP A 138 20.15 12.01 -13.16
CA ASP A 138 20.28 13.01 -12.10
C ASP A 138 20.02 14.43 -12.60
N GLU A 139 20.46 14.78 -13.82
CA GLU A 139 20.25 16.12 -14.39
C GLU A 139 18.76 16.36 -14.65
N LYS A 140 18.08 15.37 -15.21
CA LYS A 140 16.65 15.41 -15.44
C LYS A 140 15.88 15.48 -14.13
N LEU A 141 16.27 14.70 -13.12
CA LEU A 141 15.65 14.74 -11.79
C LEU A 141 15.78 16.13 -11.15
N ILE A 142 16.96 16.73 -11.18
CA ILE A 142 17.20 18.08 -10.63
C ILE A 142 16.33 19.11 -11.36
N SER A 143 16.28 19.05 -12.70
CA SER A 143 15.44 19.95 -13.50
C SER A 143 13.95 19.84 -13.14
N HIS A 144 13.47 18.60 -12.91
CA HIS A 144 12.08 18.36 -12.47
C HIS A 144 11.81 18.92 -11.07
N ILE A 145 12.76 18.79 -10.13
CA ILE A 145 12.63 19.36 -8.78
C ILE A 145 12.55 20.89 -8.84
N GLU A 146 13.36 21.54 -9.68
CA GLU A 146 13.31 22.98 -9.87
C GLU A 146 11.99 23.44 -10.50
N LYS A 147 11.49 22.68 -11.49
CA LYS A 147 10.18 22.95 -12.11
C LYS A 147 9.04 22.85 -11.08
N ILE A 148 9.05 21.83 -10.20
CA ILE A 148 8.07 21.70 -9.11
C ILE A 148 8.06 22.92 -8.19
N ARG A 149 9.23 23.44 -7.81
CA ARG A 149 9.35 24.60 -6.92
C ARG A 149 8.76 25.88 -7.49
N SER A 150 8.76 26.03 -8.82
CA SER A 150 8.24 27.20 -9.54
C SER A 150 6.82 27.04 -10.05
N MET A 151 6.21 25.84 -9.91
CA MET A 151 4.94 25.46 -10.51
C MET A 151 3.75 26.08 -9.78
N LYS A 152 2.71 26.44 -10.54
CA LYS A 152 1.42 26.84 -9.97
C LYS A 152 0.57 25.60 -9.67
N PRO A 153 -0.33 25.66 -8.67
CA PRO A 153 -1.15 24.49 -8.29
C PRO A 153 -1.96 23.86 -9.44
N GLY A 154 -2.34 24.64 -10.47
CA GLY A 154 -3.09 24.14 -11.63
C GLY A 154 -2.27 23.32 -12.62
N ASP A 155 -0.95 23.45 -12.64
CA ASP A 155 -0.07 22.83 -13.64
C ASP A 155 0.44 21.45 -13.18
N SER A 156 0.13 21.05 -11.95
CA SER A 156 0.68 19.85 -11.31
C SER A 156 0.23 18.55 -11.99
N ARG A 157 -1.00 18.51 -12.54
CA ARG A 157 -1.55 17.31 -13.17
C ARG A 157 -0.82 16.96 -14.48
N GLU A 158 -0.62 17.95 -15.36
CA GLU A 158 0.10 17.76 -16.62
C GLU A 158 1.55 17.38 -16.38
N PHE A 159 2.17 18.01 -15.41
CA PHE A 159 3.54 17.69 -15.03
C PHE A 159 3.68 16.27 -14.45
N LEU A 160 2.73 15.83 -13.64
CA LEU A 160 2.73 14.45 -13.13
C LEU A 160 2.55 13.42 -14.25
N MET A 161 1.76 13.71 -15.30
CA MET A 161 1.64 12.83 -16.46
C MET A 161 2.95 12.75 -17.27
N GLU A 162 3.71 13.84 -17.32
CA GLU A 162 5.05 13.85 -17.95
C GLU A 162 6.06 13.06 -17.11
N LEU A 163 6.03 13.25 -15.79
CA LEU A 163 6.99 12.66 -14.86
C LEU A 163 6.75 11.16 -14.62
N VAL A 164 5.48 10.75 -14.55
CA VAL A 164 5.04 9.39 -14.24
C VAL A 164 4.18 8.86 -15.39
N PRO A 165 4.76 8.15 -16.37
CA PRO A 165 4.03 7.68 -17.56
C PRO A 165 2.85 6.76 -17.26
N THR A 166 2.84 6.11 -16.09
CA THR A 166 1.77 5.24 -15.61
C THR A 166 0.66 6.00 -14.89
N TYR A 167 0.84 7.30 -14.64
CA TYR A 167 -0.17 8.12 -13.98
C TYR A 167 -1.29 8.50 -14.95
N THR A 168 -2.48 8.00 -14.69
CA THR A 168 -3.71 8.35 -15.42
C THR A 168 -4.65 9.06 -14.46
N PRO A 169 -4.76 10.41 -14.56
CA PRO A 169 -5.69 11.14 -13.72
C PRO A 169 -7.13 10.78 -14.07
N ASP A 170 -7.99 10.65 -13.06
CA ASP A 170 -9.43 10.55 -13.29
C ASP A 170 -9.92 11.79 -14.06
N ARG A 171 -10.67 11.55 -15.12
CA ARG A 171 -11.15 12.64 -16.02
C ARG A 171 -12.27 13.46 -15.41
N GLU A 172 -12.79 13.06 -14.24
CA GLU A 172 -13.92 13.72 -13.56
C GLU A 172 -13.55 13.97 -12.07
N ALA A 173 -13.02 15.13 -11.80
CA ALA A 173 -13.02 15.77 -10.47
C ALA A 173 -13.06 17.28 -10.63
#